data_b52adbe86ac83f75ae1327d13fe47f36
#
_entry.id   b52adbe86ac83f75ae1327d13fe47f36
#
_cell.length_a   1.000
_cell.length_b   1.000
_cell.length_c   1.000
_cell.angle_alpha   90.00
_cell.angle_beta   90.00
_cell.angle_gamma   90.00
#
_symmetry.space_group_name_H-M   'P 1'
#
loop_
_entity.id
_entity.type
_entity.pdbx_description
1 polymer ?
#
loop_
_entity_poly.entity_id
_entity_poly.type
_entity_poly.pdbx_seq_one_letter_code
_entity_poly.pdbx_strand_id
1 'polypeptide(L)'
;MNKVIDTADQAVASINDGATIMMGGFGLSGIPENLVAALHRRGTRELTIVSNNAGVDGFGIGLLLTSRQVRKMISTYVGENKEFERQFLQKEIEVELVPQGTLAERMRAGGAGIAAFYTPTGVGTLIAEGKETREFEG
;
A
#
# COMPACT_ATOMS: atom_id res chain seq x y z
N MET A 1 6.62 -3.17 -28.66
CA MET A 1 5.38 -3.81 -28.15
C MET A 1 4.44 -2.72 -27.68
N ASN A 2 3.22 -2.64 -28.19
CA ASN A 2 2.21 -1.70 -27.66
C ASN A 2 1.63 -2.26 -26.37
N LYS A 3 1.69 -1.47 -25.27
CA LYS A 3 1.18 -1.83 -23.94
C LYS A 3 -0.05 -1.00 -23.54
N VAL A 4 -0.59 -0.21 -24.48
CA VAL A 4 -1.78 0.60 -24.24
C VAL A 4 -3.00 -0.31 -24.14
N ILE A 5 -3.81 -0.07 -23.11
CA ILE A 5 -5.09 -0.75 -22.85
C ILE A 5 -6.18 0.30 -22.96
N ASP A 6 -7.28 -0.03 -23.64
CA ASP A 6 -8.29 0.95 -24.05
C ASP A 6 -9.11 1.50 -22.87
N THR A 7 -9.37 0.69 -21.85
CA THR A 7 -10.21 1.09 -20.70
C THR A 7 -9.62 0.67 -19.35
N ALA A 8 -9.96 1.43 -18.32
CA ALA A 8 -9.55 1.10 -16.95
C ALA A 8 -10.14 -0.25 -16.49
N ASP A 9 -11.36 -0.59 -16.90
CA ASP A 9 -11.98 -1.86 -16.52
C ASP A 9 -11.24 -3.05 -17.15
N GLN A 10 -10.78 -2.93 -18.39
CA GLN A 10 -9.91 -3.94 -19.03
C GLN A 10 -8.56 -4.04 -18.30
N ALA A 11 -7.98 -2.91 -17.89
CA ALA A 11 -6.70 -2.90 -17.21
C ALA A 11 -6.72 -3.63 -15.86
N VAL A 12 -7.84 -3.56 -15.12
CA VAL A 12 -8.00 -4.25 -13.83
C VAL A 12 -8.60 -5.64 -13.93
N ALA A 13 -8.95 -6.10 -15.15
CA ALA A 13 -9.66 -7.37 -15.35
C ALA A 13 -8.90 -8.60 -14.83
N SER A 14 -7.58 -8.56 -14.81
CA SER A 14 -6.71 -9.65 -14.30
C SER A 14 -6.46 -9.62 -12.81
N ILE A 15 -6.93 -8.58 -12.08
CA ILE A 15 -6.73 -8.46 -10.64
C ILE A 15 -7.77 -9.33 -9.94
N ASN A 16 -7.32 -10.41 -9.32
CA ASN A 16 -8.17 -11.36 -8.62
C ASN A 16 -8.20 -11.08 -7.11
N ASP A 17 -9.13 -11.71 -6.40
CA ASP A 17 -9.19 -11.67 -4.96
C ASP A 17 -7.87 -12.12 -4.33
N GLY A 18 -7.47 -11.46 -3.25
CA GLY A 18 -6.20 -11.70 -2.56
C GLY A 18 -4.98 -11.07 -3.22
N ALA A 19 -5.13 -10.36 -4.34
CA ALA A 19 -4.00 -9.73 -5.03
C ALA A 19 -3.29 -8.69 -4.15
N THR A 20 -1.95 -8.59 -4.34
CA THR A 20 -1.15 -7.49 -3.80
C THR A 20 -0.94 -6.46 -4.88
N ILE A 21 -1.29 -5.21 -4.61
CA ILE A 21 -1.23 -4.10 -5.57
C ILE A 21 -0.38 -2.98 -4.97
N MET A 22 0.65 -2.56 -5.70
CA MET A 22 1.40 -1.34 -5.39
C MET A 22 0.78 -0.17 -6.12
N MET A 23 0.35 0.86 -5.37
CA MET A 23 -0.26 2.07 -5.92
C MET A 23 0.54 3.30 -5.52
N GLY A 24 0.76 4.22 -6.47
CA GLY A 24 1.24 5.55 -6.17
C GLY A 24 0.18 6.38 -5.46
N GLY A 25 0.62 7.46 -4.85
CA GLY A 25 -0.26 8.48 -4.25
C GLY A 25 0.18 8.94 -2.87
N PHE A 26 -0.03 10.22 -2.62
CA PHE A 26 0.10 10.85 -1.31
C PHE A 26 -1.14 11.74 -1.12
N GLY A 27 -1.99 11.44 -0.15
CA GLY A 27 -3.33 12.00 -0.09
C GLY A 27 -4.09 11.68 -1.39
N LEU A 28 -4.45 12.69 -2.16
CA LEU A 28 -5.07 12.55 -3.48
C LEU A 28 -4.09 12.82 -4.64
N SER A 29 -2.83 13.18 -4.36
CA SER A 29 -1.84 13.50 -5.39
C SER A 29 -1.21 12.22 -5.95
N GLY A 30 -1.23 12.05 -7.28
CA GLY A 30 -0.57 10.93 -7.97
C GLY A 30 -1.29 9.59 -7.84
N ILE A 31 -2.55 9.57 -7.44
CA ILE A 31 -3.38 8.37 -7.38
C ILE A 31 -3.87 8.01 -8.79
N PRO A 32 -3.87 6.72 -9.18
CA PRO A 32 -4.47 6.27 -10.43
C PRO A 32 -6.01 6.15 -10.29
N GLU A 33 -6.70 7.28 -10.18
CA GLU A 33 -8.12 7.36 -9.80
C GLU A 33 -9.04 6.52 -10.68
N ASN A 34 -8.83 6.53 -12.00
CA ASN A 34 -9.65 5.74 -12.93
C ASN A 34 -9.49 4.23 -12.70
N LEU A 35 -8.27 3.78 -12.40
CA LEU A 35 -8.02 2.36 -12.09
C LEU A 35 -8.60 1.98 -10.73
N VAL A 36 -8.51 2.85 -9.74
CA VAL A 36 -9.13 2.63 -8.42
C VAL A 36 -10.65 2.54 -8.55
N ALA A 37 -11.27 3.46 -9.29
CA ALA A 37 -12.70 3.42 -9.55
C ALA A 37 -13.14 2.16 -10.29
N ALA A 38 -12.37 1.71 -11.28
CA ALA A 38 -12.61 0.46 -12.00
C ALA A 38 -12.48 -0.77 -11.09
N LEU A 39 -11.46 -0.80 -10.24
CA LEU A 39 -11.25 -1.87 -9.26
C LEU A 39 -12.39 -1.90 -8.22
N HIS A 40 -12.85 -0.73 -7.79
CA HIS A 40 -14.02 -0.60 -6.92
C HIS A 40 -15.27 -1.20 -7.56
N ARG A 41 -15.60 -0.82 -8.81
CA ARG A 41 -16.76 -1.39 -9.55
C ARG A 41 -16.66 -2.90 -9.76
N ARG A 42 -15.43 -3.38 -9.99
CA ARG A 42 -15.18 -4.83 -10.16
C ARG A 42 -15.52 -5.64 -8.90
N GLY A 43 -15.39 -5.02 -7.72
CA GLY A 43 -15.71 -5.67 -6.45
C GLY A 43 -14.69 -6.71 -5.98
N THR A 44 -13.47 -6.71 -6.54
CA THR A 44 -12.37 -7.60 -6.13
C THR A 44 -12.07 -7.41 -4.63
N ARG A 45 -11.90 -8.51 -3.90
CA ARG A 45 -11.80 -8.50 -2.43
C ARG A 45 -10.46 -9.04 -1.91
N GLU A 46 -10.29 -8.97 -0.58
CA GLU A 46 -9.10 -9.49 0.13
C GLU A 46 -7.79 -8.87 -0.38
N LEU A 47 -7.85 -7.65 -0.88
CA LEU A 47 -6.70 -6.97 -1.45
C LEU A 47 -5.66 -6.61 -0.39
N THR A 48 -4.39 -6.77 -0.72
CA THR A 48 -3.27 -6.14 -0.02
C THR A 48 -2.83 -4.93 -0.83
N ILE A 49 -2.96 -3.74 -0.27
CA ILE A 49 -2.55 -2.51 -0.93
C ILE A 49 -1.24 -2.00 -0.32
N VAL A 50 -0.26 -1.74 -1.16
CA VAL A 50 1.00 -1.10 -0.80
C VAL A 50 0.97 0.32 -1.33
N SER A 51 0.92 1.31 -0.44
CA SER A 51 0.85 2.73 -0.81
C SER A 51 1.37 3.61 0.32
N ASN A 52 1.62 4.88 0.05
CA ASN A 52 2.02 5.84 1.08
C ASN A 52 0.96 5.98 2.17
N ASN A 53 -0.29 6.22 1.78
CA ASN A 53 -1.46 6.27 2.65
C ASN A 53 -2.69 5.75 1.88
N ALA A 54 -3.88 5.94 2.43
CA ALA A 54 -5.12 5.42 1.86
C ALA A 54 -6.03 6.52 1.26
N GLY A 55 -5.47 7.59 0.72
CA GLY A 55 -6.25 8.71 0.22
C GLY A 55 -6.98 9.43 1.35
N VAL A 56 -8.20 9.88 1.07
CA VAL A 56 -9.11 10.51 2.03
C VAL A 56 -10.46 9.79 2.02
N ASP A 57 -11.34 10.14 2.96
CA ASP A 57 -12.68 9.55 3.02
C ASP A 57 -13.41 9.71 1.68
N GLY A 58 -13.84 8.59 1.11
CA GLY A 58 -14.64 8.53 -0.11
C GLY A 58 -13.89 8.79 -1.42
N PHE A 59 -12.56 9.00 -1.40
CA PHE A 59 -11.76 9.25 -2.60
C PHE A 59 -10.46 8.44 -2.62
N GLY A 60 -9.96 8.18 -3.84
CA GLY A 60 -8.76 7.37 -4.03
C GLY A 60 -8.94 5.99 -3.40
N ILE A 61 -7.90 5.49 -2.72
CA ILE A 61 -7.95 4.19 -2.03
C ILE A 61 -9.06 4.13 -0.96
N GLY A 62 -9.51 5.28 -0.44
CA GLY A 62 -10.64 5.38 0.48
C GLY A 62 -11.91 4.72 -0.04
N LEU A 63 -12.16 4.71 -1.36
CA LEU A 63 -13.29 3.98 -1.97
C LEU A 63 -13.21 2.48 -1.69
N LEU A 64 -12.01 1.89 -1.81
CA LEU A 64 -11.80 0.46 -1.60
C LEU A 64 -11.90 0.08 -0.11
N LEU A 65 -11.54 0.99 0.79
CA LEU A 65 -11.72 0.80 2.24
C LEU A 65 -13.21 0.82 2.62
N THR A 66 -13.94 1.80 2.14
CA THR A 66 -15.39 1.94 2.42
C THR A 66 -16.16 0.70 1.92
N SER A 67 -15.78 0.13 0.79
CA SER A 67 -16.41 -1.07 0.21
C SER A 67 -15.88 -2.39 0.78
N ARG A 68 -14.98 -2.35 1.77
CA ARG A 68 -14.38 -3.55 2.39
C ARG A 68 -13.68 -4.48 1.39
N GLN A 69 -13.04 -3.90 0.40
CA GLN A 69 -12.25 -4.65 -0.59
C GLN A 69 -10.81 -4.90 -0.14
N VAL A 70 -10.33 -4.13 0.85
CA VAL A 70 -8.95 -4.20 1.36
C VAL A 70 -8.90 -5.00 2.65
N ARG A 71 -8.10 -6.07 2.67
CA ARG A 71 -7.77 -6.86 3.87
C ARG A 71 -6.56 -6.30 4.60
N LYS A 72 -5.55 -5.84 3.83
CA LYS A 72 -4.27 -5.38 4.39
C LYS A 72 -3.78 -4.12 3.71
N MET A 73 -3.31 -3.16 4.51
CA MET A 73 -2.53 -2.01 4.05
C MET A 73 -1.08 -2.16 4.49
N ILE A 74 -0.14 -2.02 3.56
CA ILE A 74 1.28 -1.78 3.84
C ILE A 74 1.52 -0.31 3.52
N SER A 75 1.66 0.52 4.55
CA SER A 75 1.52 1.96 4.43
C SER A 75 2.53 2.69 5.29
N THR A 76 2.81 3.93 4.96
CA THR A 76 3.73 4.76 5.72
C THR A 76 3.03 5.66 6.73
N TYR A 77 1.71 5.80 6.59
CA TYR A 77 0.91 6.74 7.34
C TYR A 77 -0.58 6.36 7.33
N VAL A 78 -1.28 6.52 8.44
CA VAL A 78 -2.70 6.18 8.58
C VAL A 78 -3.62 7.41 8.47
N GLY A 79 -3.24 8.58 8.95
CA GLY A 79 -4.07 9.77 9.08
C GLY A 79 -4.74 10.28 7.79
N GLU A 80 -5.58 11.30 7.90
CA GLU A 80 -6.39 11.97 6.87
C GLU A 80 -7.59 11.17 6.32
N ASN A 81 -7.63 9.84 6.51
CA ASN A 81 -8.75 9.00 6.15
C ASN A 81 -9.36 8.41 7.43
N LYS A 82 -10.51 8.93 7.84
CA LYS A 82 -11.19 8.54 9.09
C LYS A 82 -11.68 7.09 9.05
N GLU A 83 -12.12 6.62 7.90
CA GLU A 83 -12.54 5.23 7.75
C GLU A 83 -11.35 4.27 7.88
N PHE A 84 -10.18 4.64 7.35
CA PHE A 84 -8.96 3.86 7.54
C PHE A 84 -8.54 3.82 9.02
N GLU A 85 -8.52 4.99 9.68
CA GLU A 85 -8.23 5.09 11.11
C GLU A 85 -9.21 4.23 11.94
N ARG A 86 -10.51 4.33 11.66
CA ARG A 86 -11.54 3.56 12.34
C ARG A 86 -11.33 2.05 12.18
N GLN A 87 -11.11 1.58 10.93
CA GLN A 87 -10.87 0.16 10.65
C GLN A 87 -9.60 -0.34 11.35
N PHE A 88 -8.55 0.47 11.37
CA PHE A 88 -7.31 0.14 12.06
C PHE A 88 -7.52 0.00 13.58
N LEU A 89 -8.15 0.98 14.23
CA LEU A 89 -8.41 0.95 15.67
C LEU A 89 -9.34 -0.19 16.09
N GLN A 90 -10.29 -0.55 15.25
CA GLN A 90 -11.21 -1.66 15.49
C GLN A 90 -10.66 -3.02 15.05
N LYS A 91 -9.43 -3.07 14.57
CA LYS A 91 -8.77 -4.29 14.06
C LYS A 91 -9.56 -4.99 12.94
N GLU A 92 -10.28 -4.22 12.14
CA GLU A 92 -11.04 -4.69 10.98
C GLU A 92 -10.18 -4.81 9.72
N ILE A 93 -9.01 -4.19 9.73
CA ILE A 93 -8.00 -4.23 8.66
C ILE A 93 -6.63 -4.50 9.26
N GLU A 94 -5.83 -5.31 8.57
CA GLU A 94 -4.42 -5.49 8.91
C GLU A 94 -3.62 -4.29 8.39
N VAL A 95 -2.77 -3.70 9.24
CA VAL A 95 -1.91 -2.58 8.85
C VAL A 95 -0.47 -2.86 9.23
N GLU A 96 0.41 -2.80 8.24
CA GLU A 96 1.85 -2.82 8.41
C GLU A 96 2.39 -1.41 8.14
N LEU A 97 2.85 -0.74 9.19
CA LEU A 97 3.49 0.58 9.06
C LEU A 97 4.96 0.41 8.72
N VAL A 98 5.39 1.06 7.65
CA VAL A 98 6.77 1.02 7.13
C VAL A 98 7.24 2.46 6.88
N PRO A 99 8.38 2.89 7.40
CA PRO A 99 8.92 4.21 7.08
C PRO A 99 9.05 4.41 5.57
N GLN A 100 8.71 5.61 5.07
CA GLN A 100 8.60 5.90 3.63
C GLN A 100 9.84 5.48 2.83
N GLY A 101 11.02 5.90 3.26
CA GLY A 101 12.26 5.53 2.59
C GLY A 101 12.51 4.01 2.58
N THR A 102 12.16 3.34 3.68
CA THR A 102 12.26 1.88 3.79
C THR A 102 11.26 1.18 2.86
N LEU A 103 10.04 1.71 2.72
CA LEU A 103 9.06 1.17 1.77
C LEU A 103 9.56 1.29 0.33
N ALA A 104 10.08 2.45 -0.05
CA ALA A 104 10.67 2.68 -1.37
C ALA A 104 11.85 1.74 -1.65
N GLU A 105 12.75 1.58 -0.66
CA GLU A 105 13.90 0.68 -0.80
C GLU A 105 13.50 -0.79 -0.85
N ARG A 106 12.47 -1.23 -0.11
CA ARG A 106 11.91 -2.59 -0.23
C ARG A 106 11.44 -2.88 -1.66
N MET A 107 10.73 -1.93 -2.28
CA MET A 107 10.27 -2.06 -3.68
C MET A 107 11.47 -2.13 -4.65
N ARG A 108 12.47 -1.25 -4.46
CA ARG A 108 13.68 -1.26 -5.28
C ARG A 108 14.46 -2.57 -5.14
N ALA A 109 14.70 -3.00 -3.91
CA ALA A 109 15.42 -4.23 -3.60
C ALA A 109 14.71 -5.47 -4.19
N GLY A 110 13.39 -5.56 -4.00
CA GLY A 110 12.58 -6.63 -4.56
C GLY A 110 12.67 -6.69 -6.09
N GLY A 111 12.58 -5.54 -6.77
CA GLY A 111 12.73 -5.45 -8.22
C GLY A 111 14.14 -5.77 -8.73
N ALA A 112 15.16 -5.56 -7.91
CA ALA A 112 16.56 -5.84 -8.23
C ALA A 112 17.04 -7.23 -7.78
N GLY A 113 16.20 -8.05 -7.13
CA GLY A 113 16.57 -9.34 -6.59
C GLY A 113 17.49 -9.26 -5.37
N ILE A 114 17.51 -8.13 -4.65
CA ILE A 114 18.28 -7.95 -3.42
C ILE A 114 17.44 -8.50 -2.25
N ALA A 115 17.94 -9.54 -1.61
CA ALA A 115 17.19 -10.26 -0.57
C ALA A 115 17.00 -9.46 0.73
N ALA A 116 17.97 -8.62 1.09
CA ALA A 116 17.92 -7.80 2.31
C ALA A 116 18.82 -6.57 2.20
N PHE A 117 18.52 -5.56 3.00
CA PHE A 117 19.35 -4.37 3.18
C PHE A 117 19.27 -3.88 4.63
N TYR A 118 20.27 -3.12 5.06
CA TYR A 118 20.28 -2.45 6.36
C TYR A 118 20.08 -0.95 6.18
N THR A 119 19.36 -0.33 7.12
CA THR A 119 19.12 1.10 7.15
C THR A 119 19.09 1.58 8.60
N PRO A 120 19.58 2.78 8.92
CA PRO A 120 19.45 3.35 10.28
C PRO A 120 18.00 3.75 10.60
N THR A 121 17.12 3.76 9.61
CA THR A 121 15.72 4.15 9.80
C THR A 121 14.99 3.18 10.74
N GLY A 122 14.43 3.72 11.81
CA GLY A 122 13.65 2.95 12.77
C GLY A 122 14.46 2.31 13.89
N VAL A 123 15.79 2.47 13.94
CA VAL A 123 16.63 2.02 15.06
C VAL A 123 16.12 2.64 16.38
N GLY A 124 15.97 1.81 17.42
CA GLY A 124 15.45 2.24 18.73
C GLY A 124 13.94 2.46 18.79
N THR A 125 13.19 2.04 17.77
CA THR A 125 11.73 2.12 17.73
C THR A 125 11.09 0.75 17.57
N LEU A 126 9.77 0.66 17.74
CA LEU A 126 8.96 -0.56 17.49
C LEU A 126 9.17 -1.15 16.09
N ILE A 127 9.53 -0.31 15.12
CA ILE A 127 9.80 -0.73 13.73
C ILE A 127 11.00 -1.68 13.64
N ALA A 128 11.96 -1.56 14.55
CA ALA A 128 13.17 -2.40 14.58
C ALA A 128 12.97 -3.72 15.34
N GLU A 129 11.90 -3.88 16.10
CA GLU A 129 11.68 -5.06 16.93
C GLU A 129 11.60 -6.33 16.07
N GLY A 130 12.28 -7.39 16.51
CA GLY A 130 12.33 -8.68 15.83
C GLY A 130 13.16 -8.70 14.54
N LYS A 131 13.85 -7.61 14.18
CA LYS A 131 14.74 -7.55 13.00
C LYS A 131 16.19 -7.74 13.40
N GLU A 132 16.96 -8.36 12.50
CA GLU A 132 18.42 -8.42 12.63
C GLU A 132 19.02 -7.02 12.57
N THR A 133 19.95 -6.74 13.45
CA THR A 133 20.69 -5.45 13.50
C THR A 133 22.17 -5.69 13.26
N ARG A 134 22.83 -4.75 12.60
CA ARG A 134 24.29 -4.71 12.41
C ARG A 134 24.82 -3.30 12.56
N GLU A 135 26.03 -3.20 13.07
CA GLU A 135 26.79 -1.96 13.10
C GLU A 135 27.66 -1.84 11.87
N PHE A 136 27.71 -0.66 11.28
CA PHE A 136 28.56 -0.28 10.17
C PHE A 136 29.26 1.03 10.50
N GLU A 137 30.58 1.00 10.57
CA GLU A 137 31.42 2.19 10.77
C GLU A 137 31.10 3.02 12.04
N GLY A 138 30.64 2.38 13.10
CA GLY A 138 30.24 3.01 14.36
C GLY A 138 28.77 3.31 14.42
#